data_2fa891637b0f5c1ec65886a5a1b4aaab
#
_entry.id   2fa891637b0f5c1ec65886a5a1b4aaab
#
_cell.length_a   1.000
_cell.length_b   1.000
_cell.length_c   1.000
_cell.angle_alpha   90.00
_cell.angle_beta   90.00
_cell.angle_gamma   90.00
#
_symmetry.space_group_name_H-M   'P 1'
#
loop_
_entity.id
_entity.type
_entity.pdbx_description
1 polymer ?
#
loop_
_entity_poly.entity_id
_entity_poly.type
_entity_poly.pdbx_seq_one_letter_code
_entity_poly.pdbx_strand_id
1 'polypeptide(L)'
;MLELMARGGMRISEVLGLKPADIDDQELLLHSPKSGREQEVVFIPKKLSKRLLDYVRSKDIKPNQRIFPITYAGARKVVVKIGEMVGIKLRPHDLRRHAATYASRSGVPIEIISKIILRHADLSTTQRYLGKVSDYEAIRWIENLHG
;
A
#
# COMPACT_ATOMS: atom_id res chain seq x y z
N MET A 1 -6.54 5.72 -6.17
CA MET A 1 -6.31 4.27 -6.27
C MET A 1 -4.82 3.90 -6.15
N LEU A 2 -3.95 4.32 -7.07
CA LEU A 2 -2.54 3.91 -7.06
C LEU A 2 -1.78 4.32 -5.78
N GLU A 3 -2.01 5.51 -5.26
CA GLU A 3 -1.35 5.97 -4.02
C GLU A 3 -1.72 5.13 -2.80
N LEU A 4 -2.91 4.54 -2.75
CA LEU A 4 -3.30 3.62 -1.67
C LEU A 4 -2.44 2.35 -1.69
N MET A 5 -2.05 1.89 -2.87
CA MET A 5 -1.11 0.77 -3.01
C MET A 5 0.34 1.20 -2.73
N ALA A 6 0.78 2.30 -3.31
CA ALA A 6 2.16 2.77 -3.24
C ALA A 6 2.55 3.35 -1.87
N ARG A 7 1.62 3.90 -1.12
CA ARG A 7 1.85 4.53 0.19
C ARG A 7 1.23 3.76 1.35
N GLY A 8 0.05 3.17 1.13
CA GLY A 8 -0.62 2.36 2.14
C GLY A 8 -0.27 0.88 2.10
N GLY A 9 0.43 0.44 1.07
CA GLY A 9 0.78 -0.98 0.91
C GLY A 9 -0.42 -1.88 0.64
N MET A 10 -1.53 -1.34 0.19
CA MET A 10 -2.76 -2.11 -0.07
C MET A 10 -2.63 -3.02 -1.28
N ARG A 11 -3.29 -4.17 -1.22
CA ARG A 11 -3.53 -5.01 -2.40
C ARG A 11 -4.61 -4.37 -3.28
N ILE A 12 -4.52 -4.59 -4.59
CA ILE A 12 -5.50 -4.02 -5.54
C ILE A 12 -6.94 -4.42 -5.20
N SER A 13 -7.17 -5.67 -4.81
CA SER A 13 -8.51 -6.14 -4.40
C SER A 13 -9.04 -5.42 -3.16
N GLU A 14 -8.17 -5.08 -2.22
CA GLU A 14 -8.51 -4.32 -1.02
C GLU A 14 -8.92 -2.90 -1.38
N VAL A 15 -8.19 -2.25 -2.28
CA VAL A 15 -8.53 -0.92 -2.79
C VAL A 15 -9.91 -0.93 -3.48
N LEU A 16 -10.16 -1.94 -4.29
CA LEU A 16 -11.44 -2.06 -5.02
C LEU A 16 -12.64 -2.36 -4.11
N GLY A 17 -12.41 -2.96 -2.96
CA GLY A 17 -13.46 -3.22 -1.96
C GLY A 17 -13.75 -2.05 -1.03
N LEU A 18 -12.93 -1.00 -1.08
CA LEU A 18 -13.01 0.12 -0.13
C LEU A 18 -14.27 0.95 -0.34
N LYS A 19 -14.94 1.29 0.78
CA LYS A 19 -16.13 2.13 0.84
C LYS A 19 -15.88 3.34 1.74
N PRO A 20 -16.60 4.46 1.57
CA PRO A 20 -16.44 5.63 2.46
C PRO A 20 -16.65 5.29 3.94
N ALA A 21 -17.56 4.38 4.26
CA ALA A 21 -17.80 3.94 5.64
C ALA A 21 -16.59 3.28 6.30
N ASP A 22 -15.62 2.79 5.53
CA ASP A 22 -14.41 2.13 6.03
C ASP A 22 -13.30 3.12 6.41
N ILE A 23 -13.48 4.42 6.13
CA ILE A 23 -12.47 5.46 6.36
C ILE A 23 -12.71 6.13 7.71
N ASP A 24 -11.72 6.05 8.59
CA ASP A 24 -11.69 6.78 9.87
C ASP A 24 -10.34 7.49 10.00
N ASP A 25 -10.32 8.78 9.68
CA ASP A 25 -9.10 9.61 9.62
C ASP A 25 -8.00 8.94 8.79
N GLN A 26 -6.92 8.47 9.41
CA GLN A 26 -5.79 7.81 8.74
C GLN A 26 -5.92 6.28 8.71
N GLU A 27 -7.03 5.75 9.18
CA GLU A 27 -7.28 4.31 9.24
C GLU A 27 -8.31 3.88 8.19
N LEU A 28 -7.99 2.81 7.48
CA LEU A 28 -8.90 2.17 6.54
C LEU A 28 -9.18 0.75 7.04
N LEU A 29 -10.46 0.46 7.31
CA LEU A 29 -10.88 -0.86 7.76
C LEU A 29 -11.10 -1.79 6.58
N LEU A 30 -10.41 -2.93 6.57
CA LEU A 30 -10.57 -3.97 5.57
C LEU A 30 -11.44 -5.09 6.11
N HIS A 31 -12.45 -5.48 5.33
CA HIS A 31 -13.33 -6.60 5.62
C HIS A 31 -12.92 -7.83 4.82
N SER A 32 -12.93 -9.01 5.44
CA SER A 32 -12.59 -10.29 4.79
C SER A 32 -11.27 -10.24 3.99
N PRO A 33 -10.16 -9.81 4.61
CA PRO A 33 -8.88 -9.73 3.91
C PRO A 33 -8.36 -11.11 3.53
N LYS A 34 -7.47 -11.17 2.52
CA LYS A 34 -6.85 -12.42 2.05
C LYS A 34 -5.98 -13.12 3.10
N SER A 35 -5.61 -12.42 4.18
CA SER A 35 -4.86 -12.99 5.30
C SER A 35 -5.65 -14.02 6.11
N GLY A 36 -6.98 -14.14 5.89
CA GLY A 36 -7.88 -15.00 6.66
C GLY A 36 -8.32 -14.41 8.00
N ARG A 37 -7.90 -13.21 8.35
CA ARG A 37 -8.38 -12.48 9.54
C ARG A 37 -9.75 -11.87 9.24
N GLU A 38 -10.57 -11.72 10.27
CA GLU A 38 -11.91 -11.14 10.11
C GLU A 38 -11.84 -9.67 9.67
N GLN A 39 -10.89 -8.92 10.23
CA GLN A 39 -10.66 -7.51 9.91
C GLN A 39 -9.18 -7.17 9.97
N GLU A 40 -8.77 -6.24 9.12
CA GLU A 40 -7.44 -5.62 9.16
C GLU A 40 -7.58 -4.11 9.04
N VAL A 41 -6.59 -3.36 9.53
CA VAL A 41 -6.52 -1.91 9.41
C VAL A 41 -5.30 -1.53 8.56
N VAL A 42 -5.52 -0.63 7.61
CA VAL A 42 -4.45 0.00 6.82
C VAL A 42 -4.27 1.43 7.31
N PHE A 43 -3.04 1.85 7.52
CA PHE A 43 -2.70 3.23 7.86
C PHE A 43 -2.20 3.97 6.62
N ILE A 44 -2.72 5.18 6.43
CA ILE A 44 -2.34 6.04 5.31
C ILE A 44 -1.93 7.44 5.79
N PRO A 45 -1.09 8.15 5.02
CA PRO A 45 -0.74 9.52 5.36
C PRO A 45 -1.97 10.44 5.41
N LYS A 46 -1.99 11.36 6.33
CA LYS A 46 -3.11 12.32 6.50
C LYS A 46 -3.46 13.06 5.21
N LYS A 47 -2.45 13.45 4.44
CA LYS A 47 -2.64 14.10 3.14
C LYS A 47 -3.38 13.20 2.14
N LEU A 48 -3.09 11.89 2.15
CA LEU A 48 -3.77 10.93 1.29
C LEU A 48 -5.21 10.69 1.75
N SER A 49 -5.44 10.58 3.06
CA SER A 49 -6.79 10.48 3.63
C SER A 49 -7.65 11.67 3.22
N LYS A 50 -7.14 12.89 3.36
CA LYS A 50 -7.85 14.11 2.94
C LYS A 50 -8.21 14.07 1.47
N ARG A 51 -7.28 13.72 0.59
CA ARG A 51 -7.53 13.60 -0.86
C ARG A 51 -8.58 12.55 -1.18
N LEU A 52 -8.56 11.42 -0.47
CA LEU A 52 -9.53 10.36 -0.64
C LEU A 52 -10.95 10.84 -0.25
N LEU A 53 -11.08 11.52 0.88
CA LEU A 53 -12.36 12.09 1.34
C LEU A 53 -12.85 13.20 0.40
N ASP A 54 -11.97 14.03 -0.11
CA ASP A 54 -12.32 15.05 -1.11
C ASP A 54 -12.85 14.41 -2.41
N TYR A 55 -12.21 13.32 -2.85
CA TYR A 55 -12.66 12.53 -4.00
C TYR A 55 -14.06 11.94 -3.76
N VAL A 56 -14.27 11.32 -2.60
CA VAL A 56 -15.59 10.76 -2.21
C VAL A 56 -16.69 11.84 -2.27
N ARG A 57 -16.41 13.00 -1.73
CA ARG A 57 -17.37 14.14 -1.75
C ARG A 57 -17.60 14.65 -3.16
N SER A 58 -16.56 14.81 -3.96
CA SER A 58 -16.66 15.33 -5.34
C SER A 58 -17.48 14.42 -6.25
N LYS A 59 -17.49 13.12 -5.99
CA LYS A 59 -18.23 12.11 -6.75
C LYS A 59 -19.56 11.72 -6.11
N ASP A 60 -19.91 12.32 -4.98
CA ASP A 60 -21.12 12.00 -4.21
C ASP A 60 -21.27 10.49 -3.92
N ILE A 61 -20.15 9.85 -3.53
CA ILE A 61 -20.12 8.43 -3.25
C ILE A 61 -20.76 8.18 -1.87
N LYS A 62 -21.75 7.31 -1.82
CA LYS A 62 -22.48 7.00 -0.59
C LYS A 62 -21.68 6.09 0.33
N PRO A 63 -21.92 6.08 1.66
CA PRO A 63 -21.12 5.34 2.63
C PRO A 63 -20.92 3.85 2.32
N ASN A 64 -21.90 3.20 1.72
CA ASN A 64 -21.86 1.77 1.40
C ASN A 64 -21.57 1.45 -0.06
N GLN A 65 -21.23 2.47 -0.86
CA GLN A 65 -20.83 2.28 -2.25
C GLN A 65 -19.32 2.16 -2.36
N ARG A 66 -18.86 1.33 -3.30
CA ARG A 66 -17.43 1.24 -3.58
C ARG A 66 -16.88 2.56 -4.11
N ILE A 67 -15.75 3.00 -3.58
CA ILE A 67 -15.10 4.25 -4.02
C ILE A 67 -14.62 4.14 -5.47
N PHE A 68 -14.10 2.96 -5.84
CA PHE A 68 -13.59 2.66 -7.17
C PHE A 68 -14.41 1.51 -7.80
N PRO A 69 -15.56 1.81 -8.42
CA PRO A 69 -16.49 0.80 -8.93
C PRO A 69 -16.03 0.24 -10.28
N ILE A 70 -14.81 -0.23 -10.37
CA ILE A 70 -14.24 -0.87 -11.55
C ILE A 70 -13.90 -2.32 -11.24
N THR A 71 -13.79 -3.14 -12.29
CA THR A 71 -13.40 -4.54 -12.15
C THR A 71 -11.91 -4.67 -11.85
N TYR A 72 -11.50 -5.81 -11.32
CA TYR A 72 -10.09 -6.13 -11.12
C TYR A 72 -9.30 -5.99 -12.44
N ALA A 73 -9.80 -6.54 -13.54
CA ALA A 73 -9.16 -6.44 -14.84
C ALA A 73 -9.04 -4.98 -15.31
N GLY A 74 -10.10 -4.17 -15.10
CA GLY A 74 -10.08 -2.75 -15.41
C GLY A 74 -9.05 -1.97 -14.59
N ALA A 75 -8.99 -2.21 -13.29
CA ALA A 75 -8.02 -1.60 -12.40
C ALA A 75 -6.58 -1.97 -12.79
N ARG A 76 -6.33 -3.23 -13.10
CA ARG A 76 -5.03 -3.70 -13.59
C ARG A 76 -4.60 -2.98 -14.87
N LYS A 77 -5.51 -2.83 -15.83
CA LYS A 77 -5.25 -2.08 -17.07
C LYS A 77 -4.88 -0.62 -16.80
N VAL A 78 -5.54 0.03 -15.84
CA VAL A 78 -5.21 1.41 -15.43
C VAL A 78 -3.77 1.50 -14.92
N VAL A 79 -3.36 0.57 -14.06
CA VAL A 79 -1.98 0.52 -13.54
C VAL A 79 -0.97 0.34 -14.67
N VAL A 80 -1.19 -0.61 -15.56
CA VAL A 80 -0.32 -0.89 -16.71
C VAL A 80 -0.20 0.35 -17.60
N LYS A 81 -1.33 0.97 -17.94
CA LYS A 81 -1.38 2.16 -18.80
C LYS A 81 -0.61 3.34 -18.19
N ILE A 82 -0.75 3.57 -16.90
CA ILE A 82 0.00 4.64 -16.21
C ILE A 82 1.50 4.36 -16.24
N GLY A 83 1.91 3.11 -16.05
CA GLY A 83 3.30 2.70 -16.23
C GLY A 83 3.83 3.00 -17.63
N GLU A 84 3.08 2.66 -18.67
CA GLU A 84 3.43 2.96 -20.06
C GLU A 84 3.60 4.46 -20.31
N MET A 85 2.74 5.29 -19.74
CA MET A 85 2.82 6.76 -19.87
C MET A 85 4.12 7.35 -19.32
N VAL A 86 4.77 6.68 -18.36
CA VAL A 86 6.04 7.11 -17.77
C VAL A 86 7.22 6.21 -18.18
N GLY A 87 7.01 5.34 -19.16
CA GLY A 87 8.06 4.50 -19.74
C GLY A 87 8.51 3.32 -18.88
N ILE A 88 7.66 2.84 -17.97
CA ILE A 88 7.98 1.68 -17.12
C ILE A 88 6.91 0.58 -17.26
N LYS A 89 7.35 -0.66 -17.08
CA LYS A 89 6.44 -1.82 -16.99
C LYS A 89 5.94 -1.94 -15.55
N LEU A 90 4.72 -1.47 -15.30
CA LEU A 90 4.14 -1.41 -13.97
C LEU A 90 3.01 -2.44 -13.80
N ARG A 91 3.02 -3.13 -12.67
CA ARG A 91 1.97 -4.05 -12.23
C ARG A 91 1.46 -3.63 -10.85
N PRO A 92 0.23 -4.00 -10.45
CA PRO A 92 -0.31 -3.66 -9.12
C PRO A 92 0.62 -4.07 -7.97
N HIS A 93 1.21 -5.26 -8.05
CA HIS A 93 2.10 -5.78 -7.02
C HIS A 93 3.38 -4.94 -6.84
N ASP A 94 3.85 -4.31 -7.91
CA ASP A 94 5.02 -3.42 -7.89
C ASP A 94 4.77 -2.17 -7.03
N LEU A 95 3.55 -1.65 -7.03
CA LEU A 95 3.16 -0.51 -6.19
C LEU A 95 3.21 -0.86 -4.70
N ARG A 96 2.69 -2.02 -4.34
CA ARG A 96 2.75 -2.52 -2.97
C ARG A 96 4.20 -2.81 -2.54
N ARG A 97 4.99 -3.41 -3.41
CA ARG A 97 6.42 -3.62 -3.19
C ARG A 97 7.17 -2.29 -3.00
N HIS A 98 6.79 -1.26 -3.76
CA HIS A 98 7.35 0.08 -3.59
C HIS A 98 7.11 0.63 -2.19
N ALA A 99 5.90 0.48 -1.63
CA ALA A 99 5.62 0.91 -0.26
C ALA A 99 6.58 0.27 0.75
N ALA A 100 6.80 -1.03 0.63
CA ALA A 100 7.70 -1.77 1.51
C ALA A 100 9.17 -1.38 1.30
N THR A 101 9.62 -1.30 0.06
CA THR A 101 11.01 -0.95 -0.28
C THR A 101 11.35 0.47 0.15
N TYR A 102 10.45 1.41 -0.08
CA TYR A 102 10.62 2.81 0.35
C TYR A 102 10.72 2.90 1.88
N ALA A 103 9.84 2.23 2.60
CA ALA A 103 9.87 2.19 4.06
C ALA A 103 11.19 1.58 4.58
N SER A 104 11.60 0.46 4.00
CA SER A 104 12.86 -0.21 4.36
C SER A 104 14.07 0.71 4.17
N ARG A 105 14.16 1.34 3.01
CA ARG A 105 15.26 2.28 2.70
C ARG A 105 15.21 3.55 3.53
N SER A 106 14.05 3.91 4.06
CA SER A 106 13.89 5.04 4.99
C SER A 106 14.18 4.68 6.44
N GLY A 107 14.57 3.44 6.72
CA GLY A 107 14.97 2.97 8.05
C GLY A 107 13.83 2.44 8.91
N VAL A 108 12.67 2.18 8.33
CA VAL A 108 11.56 1.57 9.09
C VAL A 108 11.92 0.13 9.46
N PRO A 109 11.75 -0.28 10.73
CA PRO A 109 12.01 -1.65 11.15
C PRO A 109 11.20 -2.68 10.34
N ILE A 110 11.83 -3.82 10.03
CA ILE A 110 11.19 -4.86 9.21
C ILE A 110 9.90 -5.40 9.83
N GLU A 111 9.79 -5.42 11.15
CA GLU A 111 8.57 -5.83 11.86
C GLU A 111 7.40 -4.89 11.57
N ILE A 112 7.65 -3.59 11.49
CA ILE A 112 6.62 -2.61 11.11
C ILE A 112 6.22 -2.79 9.66
N ILE A 113 7.21 -2.99 8.77
CA ILE A 113 6.93 -3.24 7.35
C ILE A 113 6.10 -4.52 7.19
N SER A 114 6.50 -5.59 7.85
CA SER A 114 5.82 -6.88 7.77
C SER A 114 4.40 -6.84 8.34
N LYS A 115 4.26 -6.41 9.59
CA LYS A 115 3.00 -6.52 10.34
C LYS A 115 2.03 -5.39 10.05
N ILE A 116 2.51 -4.18 9.81
CA ILE A 116 1.68 -2.98 9.69
C ILE A 116 1.48 -2.58 8.24
N ILE A 117 2.55 -2.45 7.46
CA ILE A 117 2.46 -1.98 6.07
C ILE A 117 1.96 -3.10 5.16
N LEU A 118 2.60 -4.25 5.18
CA LEU A 118 2.27 -5.38 4.31
C LEU A 118 1.24 -6.35 4.93
N ARG A 119 1.14 -6.34 6.25
CA ARG A 119 0.21 -7.22 6.98
C ARG A 119 0.45 -8.70 6.67
N HIS A 120 1.72 -9.09 6.54
CA HIS A 120 2.12 -10.48 6.36
C HIS A 120 1.99 -11.24 7.69
N ALA A 121 1.53 -12.49 7.63
CA ALA A 121 1.50 -13.36 8.79
C ALA A 121 2.90 -13.84 9.19
N ASP A 122 3.82 -13.92 8.23
CA ASP A 122 5.18 -14.44 8.39
C ASP A 122 6.21 -13.40 7.94
N LEU A 123 7.19 -13.13 8.81
CA LEU A 123 8.29 -12.21 8.55
C LEU A 123 9.16 -12.65 7.34
N SER A 124 9.33 -13.95 7.14
CA SER A 124 10.11 -14.49 6.01
C SER A 124 9.55 -14.07 4.65
N THR A 125 8.25 -13.90 4.53
CA THR A 125 7.59 -13.39 3.33
C THR A 125 8.03 -11.95 3.04
N THR A 126 8.12 -11.11 4.05
CA THR A 126 8.61 -9.73 3.94
C THR A 126 10.08 -9.68 3.56
N GLN A 127 10.91 -10.53 4.17
CA GLN A 127 12.35 -10.62 3.85
C GLN A 127 12.57 -10.96 2.38
N ARG A 128 11.83 -11.93 1.84
CA ARG A 128 11.88 -12.26 0.40
C ARG A 128 11.40 -11.11 -0.48
N TYR A 129 10.40 -10.37 -0.02
CA TYR A 129 9.81 -9.26 -0.74
C TYR A 129 10.77 -8.07 -0.89
N LEU A 130 11.56 -7.78 0.15
CA LEU A 130 12.53 -6.68 0.17
C LEU A 130 13.84 -7.02 -0.55
N GLY A 131 14.17 -8.30 -0.72
CA GLY A 131 15.42 -8.75 -1.32
C GLY A 131 16.60 -8.66 -0.37
N LYS A 132 17.81 -8.74 -0.93
CA LYS A 132 19.06 -8.72 -0.17
C LYS A 132 19.54 -7.29 0.08
N VAL A 133 20.06 -7.05 1.28
CA VAL A 133 20.77 -5.82 1.62
C VAL A 133 22.18 -5.89 1.02
N SER A 134 22.61 -4.84 0.32
CA SER A 134 23.98 -4.75 -0.19
C SER A 134 24.96 -4.38 0.91
N ASP A 135 26.24 -4.74 0.74
CA ASP A 135 27.30 -4.36 1.67
C ASP A 135 27.40 -2.83 1.81
N TYR A 136 27.22 -2.10 0.73
CA TYR A 136 27.21 -0.64 0.73
C TYR A 136 26.08 -0.08 1.63
N GLU A 137 24.89 -0.62 1.55
CA GLU A 137 23.76 -0.23 2.40
C GLU A 137 24.05 -0.53 3.88
N ALA A 138 24.64 -1.70 4.16
CA ALA A 138 25.03 -2.09 5.51
C ALA A 138 26.07 -1.14 6.11
N ILE A 139 27.11 -0.81 5.34
CA ILE A 139 28.14 0.14 5.76
C ILE A 139 27.56 1.51 6.05
N ARG A 140 26.70 2.00 5.16
CA ARG A 140 26.03 3.30 5.32
C ARG A 140 25.21 3.36 6.61
N TRP A 141 24.51 2.30 6.95
CA TRP A 141 23.73 2.23 8.19
C TRP A 141 24.62 2.21 9.43
N ILE A 142 25.72 1.46 9.39
CA ILE A 142 26.71 1.42 10.48
C ILE A 142 27.31 2.80 10.71
N GLU A 143 27.69 3.50 9.64
CA GLU A 143 28.18 4.88 9.73
C GLU A 143 27.13 5.83 10.32
N ASN A 144 25.89 5.73 9.91
CA ASN A 144 24.81 6.57 10.46
C ASN A 144 24.56 6.32 11.95
N LEU A 145 24.80 5.10 12.42
CA LEU A 145 24.61 4.74 13.84
C LEU A 145 25.77 5.17 14.74
N HIS A 146 26.99 5.11 14.23
CA HIS A 146 28.21 5.23 15.05
C HIS A 146 29.16 6.34 14.59
N GLY A 147 28.95 6.84 13.42
CA GLY A 147 29.70 7.96 12.86
C GLY A 147 29.16 9.29 13.32
#